data_e03e7ff7e23f38ad8892b3c40ea7761a
#
_entry.id   e03e7ff7e23f38ad8892b3c40ea7761a
#
_cell.length_a   1.000
_cell.length_b   1.000
_cell.length_c   1.000
_cell.angle_alpha   90.00
_cell.angle_beta   90.00
_cell.angle_gamma   90.00
#
_symmetry.space_group_name_H-M   'P 1'
#
loop_
_entity.id
_entity.type
_entity.pdbx_description
1 polymer ?
#
loop_
_entity_poly.entity_id
_entity_poly.type
_entity_poly.pdbx_seq_one_letter_code
_entity_poly.pdbx_strand_id
1 'polypeptide(L)'
;IIIIDKVLEECTYNSKGLVLEKLSYLKEKDFLKAAKVPYKTDSLIAPSPAKLLRQLENQFVNNIVRRQKELTDTEFENQKNSFLNDADMKQIILCLNLIKNGEQVVLVTEETESSNDNKLFKKIPAICKELEIETMTLPELIAKYDGIDVDFQ
;
A
#
# COMPACT_ATOMS: atom_id res chain seq x y z
N ILE A 1 -1.86 -14.51 3.31
CA ILE A 1 -2.04 -13.35 2.41
C ILE A 1 -3.10 -12.45 3.01
N ILE A 2 -2.81 -11.17 3.12
CA ILE A 2 -3.75 -10.16 3.61
C ILE A 2 -4.07 -9.20 2.45
N ILE A 3 -5.35 -8.95 2.21
CA ILE A 3 -5.83 -7.94 1.26
C ILE A 3 -6.64 -6.94 2.06
N ILE A 4 -6.27 -5.67 2.01
CA ILE A 4 -6.97 -4.61 2.75
C ILE A 4 -8.19 -4.10 1.97
N ASP A 5 -9.14 -3.52 2.69
CA ASP A 5 -10.40 -2.99 2.14
C ASP A 5 -10.16 -1.91 1.08
N LYS A 6 -9.20 -1.03 1.26
CA LYS A 6 -8.85 0.02 0.29
C LYS A 6 -8.36 -0.54 -1.04
N VAL A 7 -7.52 -1.57 -1.04
CA VAL A 7 -7.06 -2.24 -2.26
C VAL A 7 -8.24 -2.91 -2.98
N LEU A 8 -9.11 -3.60 -2.24
CA LEU A 8 -10.29 -4.23 -2.85
C LEU A 8 -11.25 -3.18 -3.44
N GLU A 9 -11.41 -2.04 -2.77
CA GLU A 9 -12.18 -0.91 -3.26
C GLU A 9 -11.60 -0.36 -4.59
N GLU A 10 -10.29 -0.15 -4.67
CA GLU A 10 -9.61 0.27 -5.90
C GLU A 10 -9.82 -0.73 -7.04
N CYS A 11 -9.72 -2.04 -6.77
CA CYS A 11 -10.00 -3.09 -7.74
C CYS A 11 -11.45 -3.04 -8.28
N THR A 12 -12.39 -2.51 -7.49
CA THR A 12 -13.79 -2.37 -7.89
C THR A 12 -13.97 -1.24 -8.91
N TYR A 13 -13.26 -0.14 -8.73
CA TYR A 13 -13.42 1.07 -9.55
C TYR A 13 -12.43 1.14 -10.72
N ASN A 14 -11.22 0.64 -10.55
CA ASN A 14 -10.19 0.67 -11.58
C ASN A 14 -10.51 -0.32 -12.70
N SER A 15 -10.16 0.07 -13.93
CA SER A 15 -10.34 -0.75 -15.13
C SER A 15 -11.78 -1.23 -15.33
N LYS A 16 -12.78 -0.43 -14.92
CA LYS A 16 -14.21 -0.77 -15.02
C LYS A 16 -14.59 -2.12 -14.39
N GLY A 17 -13.90 -2.49 -13.32
CA GLY A 17 -14.15 -3.74 -12.61
C GLY A 17 -13.56 -5.00 -13.24
N LEU A 18 -12.73 -4.86 -14.29
CA LEU A 18 -12.07 -6.00 -14.96
C LEU A 18 -11.28 -6.90 -14.01
N VAL A 19 -10.64 -6.31 -13.00
CA VAL A 19 -9.88 -7.08 -12.00
C VAL A 19 -10.79 -8.04 -11.25
N LEU A 20 -11.94 -7.58 -10.76
CA LEU A 20 -12.91 -8.41 -10.05
C LEU A 20 -13.65 -9.39 -10.98
N GLU A 21 -13.71 -9.11 -12.28
CA GLU A 21 -14.24 -10.04 -13.26
C GLU A 21 -13.29 -11.21 -13.45
N LYS A 22 -11.99 -10.94 -13.58
CA LYS A 22 -10.94 -11.97 -13.71
C LYS A 22 -10.71 -12.75 -12.42
N LEU A 23 -10.84 -12.10 -11.27
CA LEU A 23 -10.70 -12.70 -9.94
C LEU A 23 -12.08 -12.88 -9.30
N SER A 24 -12.96 -13.63 -9.97
CA SER A 24 -14.38 -13.77 -9.57
C SER A 24 -14.55 -14.33 -8.15
N TYR A 25 -13.63 -15.16 -7.67
CA TYR A 25 -13.61 -15.69 -6.31
C TYR A 25 -13.54 -14.60 -5.23
N LEU A 26 -13.00 -13.42 -5.55
CA LEU A 26 -13.02 -12.25 -4.63
C LEU A 26 -14.42 -11.67 -4.41
N LYS A 27 -15.45 -12.15 -5.15
CA LYS A 27 -16.85 -11.82 -4.94
C LYS A 27 -17.59 -12.89 -4.13
N GLU A 28 -16.99 -14.06 -3.93
CA GLU A 28 -17.61 -15.20 -3.25
C GLU A 28 -17.58 -15.00 -1.74
N LYS A 29 -18.77 -14.92 -1.13
CA LYS A 29 -18.92 -14.65 0.32
C LYS A 29 -18.19 -15.68 1.19
N ASP A 30 -18.23 -16.96 0.80
CA ASP A 30 -17.59 -18.03 1.58
C ASP A 30 -16.07 -17.93 1.52
N PHE A 31 -15.51 -17.61 0.33
CA PHE A 31 -14.07 -17.34 0.18
C PHE A 31 -13.65 -16.14 1.04
N LEU A 32 -14.33 -15.00 0.91
CA LEU A 32 -14.03 -13.78 1.67
C LEU A 32 -14.08 -14.02 3.17
N LYS A 33 -15.06 -14.80 3.64
CA LYS A 33 -15.20 -15.16 5.06
C LYS A 33 -14.09 -16.09 5.53
N ALA A 34 -13.77 -17.13 4.76
CA ALA A 34 -12.71 -18.09 5.09
C ALA A 34 -11.33 -17.43 5.08
N ALA A 35 -11.03 -16.61 4.09
CA ALA A 35 -9.78 -15.88 3.96
C ALA A 35 -9.70 -14.60 4.83
N LYS A 36 -10.81 -14.23 5.52
CA LYS A 36 -10.92 -13.00 6.31
C LYS A 36 -10.56 -11.74 5.49
N VAL A 37 -11.01 -11.71 4.24
CA VAL A 37 -10.82 -10.58 3.30
C VAL A 37 -12.13 -9.78 3.23
N PRO A 38 -12.10 -8.45 3.13
CA PRO A 38 -10.93 -7.58 3.29
C PRO A 38 -10.57 -7.30 4.75
N TYR A 39 -9.29 -7.04 5.01
CA TYR A 39 -8.85 -6.53 6.30
C TYR A 39 -9.27 -5.06 6.42
N LYS A 40 -10.01 -4.73 7.48
CA LYS A 40 -10.53 -3.38 7.71
C LYS A 40 -9.46 -2.42 8.22
N THR A 41 -9.31 -1.28 7.53
CA THR A 41 -8.26 -0.30 7.83
C THR A 41 -8.76 1.03 8.41
N ASP A 42 -10.07 1.22 8.59
CA ASP A 42 -10.64 2.49 9.06
C ASP A 42 -10.08 2.94 10.41
N SER A 43 -9.91 2.01 11.35
CA SER A 43 -9.36 2.27 12.69
C SER A 43 -7.86 2.04 12.79
N LEU A 44 -7.18 1.77 11.67
CA LEU A 44 -5.77 1.42 11.67
C LEU A 44 -4.90 2.66 11.93
N ILE A 45 -4.14 2.62 13.03
CA ILE A 45 -3.22 3.68 13.45
C ILE A 45 -1.80 3.14 13.40
N ALA A 46 -0.86 3.93 12.94
CA ALA A 46 0.57 3.56 12.94
C ALA A 46 1.08 3.33 14.37
N PRO A 47 2.06 2.42 14.57
CA PRO A 47 2.63 2.15 15.88
C PRO A 47 3.26 3.38 16.56
N SER A 48 3.73 4.32 15.74
CA SER A 48 4.33 5.60 16.17
C SER A 48 3.84 6.73 15.26
N PRO A 49 2.60 7.23 15.45
CA PRO A 49 1.97 8.16 14.51
C PRO A 49 2.79 9.45 14.32
N ALA A 50 3.29 10.04 15.40
CA ALA A 50 4.07 11.27 15.35
C ALA A 50 5.42 11.09 14.61
N LYS A 51 6.04 9.92 14.70
CA LYS A 51 7.25 9.59 13.93
C LYS A 51 6.92 9.48 12.44
N LEU A 52 5.87 8.74 12.10
CA LEU A 52 5.44 8.55 10.71
C LEU A 52 5.07 9.89 10.05
N LEU A 53 4.34 10.76 10.75
CA LEU A 53 4.02 12.10 10.25
C LEU A 53 5.27 12.93 9.94
N ARG A 54 6.25 12.95 10.86
CA ARG A 54 7.52 13.65 10.62
C ARG A 54 8.31 13.07 9.45
N GLN A 55 8.30 11.75 9.28
CA GLN A 55 8.94 11.10 8.12
C GLN A 55 8.23 11.46 6.83
N LEU A 56 6.90 11.49 6.83
CA LEU A 56 6.10 11.90 5.69
C LEU A 56 6.44 13.33 5.24
N GLU A 57 6.52 14.25 6.18
CA GLU A 57 6.80 15.67 5.89
C GLU A 57 8.24 15.94 5.44
N ASN A 58 9.21 15.15 5.87
CA ASN A 58 10.62 15.44 5.66
C ASN A 58 11.33 14.44 4.74
N GLN A 59 10.91 13.18 4.72
CA GLN A 59 11.62 12.11 4.01
C GLN A 59 10.83 11.57 2.82
N PHE A 60 9.49 11.49 2.94
CA PHE A 60 8.66 10.88 1.90
C PHE A 60 8.09 11.89 0.90
N VAL A 61 8.15 13.20 1.24
CA VAL A 61 7.75 14.26 0.33
C VAL A 61 8.82 14.52 -0.73
N ASN A 62 8.38 14.74 -1.96
CA ASN A 62 9.22 15.24 -3.04
C ASN A 62 9.21 16.77 -3.02
N ASN A 63 10.23 17.35 -2.39
CA ASN A 63 10.34 18.79 -2.22
C ASN A 63 10.47 19.55 -3.55
N ILE A 64 11.00 18.93 -4.60
CA ILE A 64 11.09 19.54 -5.93
C ILE A 64 9.66 19.69 -6.48
N VAL A 65 8.88 18.62 -6.45
CA VAL A 65 7.48 18.65 -6.90
C VAL A 65 6.62 19.61 -6.06
N ARG A 66 6.82 19.63 -4.74
CA ARG A 66 6.11 20.58 -3.85
C ARG A 66 6.37 22.03 -4.27
N ARG A 67 7.62 22.37 -4.57
CA ARG A 67 7.99 23.74 -5.03
C ARG A 67 7.45 24.03 -6.43
N GLN A 68 7.56 23.08 -7.36
CA GLN A 68 7.06 23.25 -8.74
C GLN A 68 5.53 23.46 -8.78
N LYS A 69 4.80 22.82 -7.88
CA LYS A 69 3.34 22.97 -7.77
C LYS A 69 2.90 24.20 -6.98
N GLU A 70 3.85 24.95 -6.42
CA GLU A 70 3.58 26.16 -5.60
C GLU A 70 2.49 25.94 -4.53
N LEU A 71 2.47 24.74 -3.91
CA LEU A 71 1.44 24.38 -2.96
C LEU A 71 1.47 25.26 -1.73
N THR A 72 0.33 25.84 -1.40
CA THR A 72 0.11 26.49 -0.10
C THR A 72 0.16 25.47 1.03
N ASP A 73 0.38 25.91 2.25
CA ASP A 73 0.42 25.02 3.41
C ASP A 73 -0.91 24.26 3.57
N THR A 74 -2.04 24.89 3.31
CA THR A 74 -3.36 24.25 3.37
C THR A 74 -3.52 23.16 2.30
N GLU A 75 -3.09 23.42 1.08
CA GLU A 75 -3.15 22.42 0.00
C GLU A 75 -2.21 21.24 0.28
N PHE A 76 -1.01 21.52 0.81
CA PHE A 76 -0.09 20.47 1.22
C PHE A 76 -0.68 19.60 2.33
N GLU A 77 -1.27 20.19 3.37
CA GLU A 77 -1.94 19.46 4.45
C GLU A 77 -3.09 18.60 3.94
N ASN A 78 -3.89 19.10 3.01
CA ASN A 78 -4.97 18.33 2.39
C ASN A 78 -4.44 17.13 1.61
N GLN A 79 -3.38 17.31 0.80
CA GLN A 79 -2.77 16.21 0.04
C GLN A 79 -2.10 15.19 0.97
N LYS A 80 -1.45 15.64 2.04
CA LYS A 80 -0.87 14.77 3.07
C LYS A 80 -1.93 13.92 3.76
N ASN A 81 -3.04 14.52 4.15
CA ASN A 81 -4.15 13.79 4.77
C ASN A 81 -4.80 12.79 3.80
N SER A 82 -4.94 13.15 2.53
CA SER A 82 -5.41 12.23 1.50
C SER A 82 -4.47 11.04 1.36
N PHE A 83 -3.16 11.28 1.25
CA PHE A 83 -2.15 10.25 1.14
C PHE A 83 -2.11 9.30 2.34
N LEU A 84 -2.26 9.82 3.57
CA LEU A 84 -2.33 9.00 4.79
C LEU A 84 -3.53 8.04 4.81
N ASN A 85 -4.57 8.36 4.07
CA ASN A 85 -5.80 7.58 4.01
C ASN A 85 -5.95 6.74 2.72
N ASP A 86 -4.99 6.81 1.81
CA ASP A 86 -5.02 5.97 0.60
C ASP A 86 -4.60 4.51 0.88
N ALA A 87 -4.75 3.66 -0.13
CA ALA A 87 -4.44 2.24 -0.01
C ALA A 87 -2.96 2.00 0.29
N ASP A 88 -2.06 2.77 -0.32
CA ASP A 88 -0.62 2.62 -0.19
C ASP A 88 -0.17 2.81 1.26
N MET A 89 -0.58 3.91 1.89
CA MET A 89 -0.23 4.20 3.27
C MET A 89 -0.92 3.27 4.26
N LYS A 90 -2.14 2.83 3.99
CA LYS A 90 -2.83 1.85 4.84
C LYS A 90 -2.13 0.49 4.82
N GLN A 91 -1.61 0.05 3.67
CA GLN A 91 -0.78 -1.16 3.59
C GLN A 91 0.51 -1.00 4.41
N ILE A 92 1.22 0.12 4.25
CA ILE A 92 2.45 0.42 5.01
C ILE A 92 2.18 0.45 6.52
N ILE A 93 1.12 1.11 6.96
CA ILE A 93 0.75 1.17 8.39
C ILE A 93 0.42 -0.22 8.94
N LEU A 94 -0.26 -1.06 8.16
CA LEU A 94 -0.52 -2.44 8.54
C LEU A 94 0.77 -3.23 8.70
N CYS A 95 1.69 -3.13 7.72
CA CYS A 95 3.00 -3.77 7.81
C CYS A 95 3.76 -3.36 9.09
N LEU A 96 3.79 -2.06 9.40
CA LEU A 96 4.44 -1.56 10.62
C LEU A 96 3.83 -2.12 11.91
N ASN A 97 2.49 -2.29 11.95
CA ASN A 97 1.82 -2.89 13.10
C ASN A 97 2.16 -4.38 13.25
N LEU A 98 2.17 -5.13 12.15
CA LEU A 98 2.52 -6.54 12.14
C LEU A 98 3.99 -6.76 12.56
N ILE A 99 4.92 -5.96 12.02
CA ILE A 99 6.33 -5.98 12.41
C ILE A 99 6.51 -5.68 13.90
N LYS A 100 5.79 -4.67 14.43
CA LYS A 100 5.81 -4.36 15.86
C LYS A 100 5.35 -5.54 16.73
N ASN A 101 4.43 -6.35 16.21
CA ASN A 101 3.95 -7.56 16.88
C ASN A 101 4.90 -8.77 16.72
N GLY A 102 6.04 -8.60 16.04
CA GLY A 102 7.05 -9.64 15.84
C GLY A 102 6.78 -10.53 14.62
N GLU A 103 5.88 -10.13 13.72
CA GLU A 103 5.59 -10.88 12.52
C GLU A 103 6.59 -10.53 11.41
N GLN A 104 6.96 -11.53 10.60
CA GLN A 104 7.69 -11.30 9.35
C GLN A 104 6.69 -10.90 8.27
N VAL A 105 6.96 -9.78 7.62
CA VAL A 105 6.03 -9.17 6.65
C VAL A 105 6.76 -8.86 5.36
N VAL A 106 6.11 -9.17 4.25
CA VAL A 106 6.51 -8.75 2.92
C VAL A 106 5.35 -7.99 2.29
N LEU A 107 5.59 -6.79 1.81
CA LEU A 107 4.62 -6.03 1.05
C LEU A 107 4.81 -6.34 -0.44
N VAL A 108 3.79 -6.91 -1.07
CA VAL A 108 3.81 -7.25 -2.50
C VAL A 108 3.31 -6.07 -3.31
N THR A 109 4.12 -5.58 -4.24
CA THR A 109 3.79 -4.45 -5.12
C THR A 109 4.48 -4.56 -6.46
N GLU A 110 3.79 -4.16 -7.52
CA GLU A 110 4.38 -4.03 -8.87
C GLU A 110 4.97 -2.62 -9.12
N GLU A 111 4.87 -1.71 -8.15
CA GLU A 111 5.54 -0.41 -8.26
C GLU A 111 7.06 -0.56 -8.22
N THR A 112 7.74 0.29 -8.99
CA THR A 112 9.21 0.37 -9.01
C THR A 112 9.69 1.71 -8.47
N GLU A 113 10.93 1.77 -7.98
CA GLU A 113 11.58 3.00 -7.47
C GLU A 113 11.82 4.08 -8.54
N SER A 114 11.32 3.92 -9.78
CA SER A 114 11.61 4.86 -10.86
C SER A 114 11.19 6.29 -10.49
N SER A 115 12.14 7.20 -10.61
CA SER A 115 12.13 8.54 -9.99
C SER A 115 11.33 9.62 -10.72
N ASN A 116 10.65 9.34 -11.84
CA ASN A 116 10.14 10.38 -12.74
C ASN A 116 8.63 10.62 -12.70
N ASP A 117 8.00 10.56 -11.52
CA ASP A 117 6.54 10.52 -11.48
C ASP A 117 5.83 11.85 -11.27
N ASN A 118 6.52 12.94 -11.04
CA ASN A 118 5.90 14.21 -10.61
C ASN A 118 4.89 14.07 -9.46
N LYS A 119 4.97 12.96 -8.70
CA LYS A 119 4.16 12.72 -7.51
C LYS A 119 4.71 13.50 -6.32
N LEU A 120 3.81 14.06 -5.51
CA LEU A 120 4.18 14.82 -4.31
C LEU A 120 4.85 13.92 -3.27
N PHE A 121 4.40 12.67 -3.14
CA PHE A 121 4.97 11.71 -2.20
C PHE A 121 5.69 10.58 -2.97
N LYS A 122 6.71 10.03 -2.31
CA LYS A 122 7.46 8.87 -2.81
C LYS A 122 6.53 7.66 -2.98
N LYS A 123 6.92 6.76 -3.86
CA LYS A 123 6.24 5.48 -4.10
C LYS A 123 6.46 4.49 -2.95
N ILE A 124 5.60 3.47 -2.87
CA ILE A 124 5.65 2.40 -1.88
C ILE A 124 7.06 1.83 -1.69
N PRO A 125 7.81 1.38 -2.74
CA PRO A 125 9.12 0.75 -2.53
C PRO A 125 10.13 1.70 -1.87
N ALA A 126 10.12 2.99 -2.24
CA ALA A 126 11.02 3.97 -1.65
C ALA A 126 10.68 4.28 -0.19
N ILE A 127 9.40 4.32 0.18
CA ILE A 127 8.95 4.51 1.56
C ILE A 127 9.26 3.26 2.39
N CYS A 128 8.97 2.07 1.87
CA CYS A 128 9.24 0.80 2.54
C CYS A 128 10.71 0.61 2.85
N LYS A 129 11.60 0.99 1.93
CA LYS A 129 13.04 0.96 2.15
C LYS A 129 13.49 1.82 3.33
N GLU A 130 12.95 3.04 3.45
CA GLU A 130 13.23 3.94 4.60
C GLU A 130 12.66 3.42 5.91
N LEU A 131 11.58 2.62 5.84
CA LEU A 131 10.89 2.04 6.99
C LEU A 131 11.35 0.60 7.32
N GLU A 132 12.33 0.07 6.56
CA GLU A 132 12.85 -1.29 6.71
C GLU A 132 11.74 -2.37 6.53
N ILE A 133 10.79 -2.12 5.64
CA ILE A 133 9.76 -3.07 5.23
C ILE A 133 10.22 -3.79 3.97
N GLU A 134 10.28 -5.11 3.99
CA GLU A 134 10.62 -5.91 2.81
C GLU A 134 9.52 -5.78 1.74
N THR A 135 9.93 -5.52 0.49
CA THR A 135 9.01 -5.47 -0.66
C THR A 135 9.42 -6.49 -1.71
N MET A 136 8.44 -7.05 -2.41
CA MET A 136 8.64 -7.96 -3.55
C MET A 136 7.59 -7.71 -4.61
N THR A 137 7.91 -8.03 -5.85
CA THR A 137 6.90 -8.23 -6.90
C THR A 137 6.23 -9.58 -6.73
N LEU A 138 5.07 -9.78 -7.36
CA LEU A 138 4.37 -11.06 -7.30
C LEU A 138 5.20 -12.23 -7.89
N PRO A 139 5.91 -12.07 -9.04
CA PRO A 139 6.82 -13.10 -9.53
C PRO A 139 7.95 -13.47 -8.55
N GLU A 140 8.54 -12.47 -7.88
CA GLU A 140 9.59 -12.72 -6.87
C GLU A 140 9.03 -13.47 -5.66
N LEU A 141 7.82 -13.12 -5.21
CA LEU A 141 7.15 -13.84 -4.13
C LEU A 141 6.92 -15.31 -4.50
N ILE A 142 6.38 -15.57 -5.69
CA ILE A 142 6.13 -16.94 -6.20
C ILE A 142 7.44 -17.72 -6.28
N ALA A 143 8.52 -17.10 -6.79
CA ALA A 143 9.82 -17.76 -6.91
C ALA A 143 10.50 -18.04 -5.55
N LYS A 144 10.23 -17.20 -4.53
CA LYS A 144 10.85 -17.33 -3.21
C LYS A 144 10.18 -18.38 -2.32
N TYR A 145 8.89 -18.56 -2.45
CA TYR A 145 8.11 -19.41 -1.55
C TYR A 145 7.64 -20.68 -2.28
N ASP A 146 8.25 -21.81 -1.93
CA ASP A 146 7.83 -23.13 -2.41
C ASP A 146 6.37 -23.42 -1.99
N GLY A 147 5.58 -23.99 -2.91
CA GLY A 147 4.19 -24.37 -2.67
C GLY A 147 3.15 -23.28 -3.03
N ILE A 148 3.56 -22.23 -3.71
CA ILE A 148 2.63 -21.35 -4.43
C ILE A 148 2.54 -21.86 -5.87
N ASP A 149 1.51 -22.65 -6.17
CA ASP A 149 1.20 -23.04 -7.53
C ASP A 149 0.33 -21.98 -8.19
N VAL A 150 0.77 -21.51 -9.36
CA VAL A 150 -0.01 -20.58 -10.17
C VAL A 150 -0.54 -21.35 -11.38
N ASP A 151 -1.84 -21.59 -11.39
CA ASP A 151 -2.52 -22.24 -12.51
C ASP A 151 -3.08 -21.16 -13.45
N PHE A 152 -2.53 -21.08 -14.66
CA PHE A 152 -3.01 -20.19 -15.71
C PHE A 152 -4.05 -20.95 -16.55
N GLN A 153 -5.32 -20.71 -16.28
CA GLN A 153 -6.42 -21.18 -17.13
C GLN A 153 -6.72 -20.19 -18.26
#